data_0c96341c21fd9fc24fe9ae03a6d63606
#
_entry.id   0c96341c21fd9fc24fe9ae03a6d63606
#
_cell.length_a   1.000
_cell.length_b   1.000
_cell.length_c   1.000
_cell.angle_alpha   90.00
_cell.angle_beta   90.00
_cell.angle_gamma   90.00
#
_symmetry.space_group_name_H-M   'P 1'
#
loop_
_entity.id
_entity.type
_entity.pdbx_description
1 polymer ?
#
loop_
_entity_poly.entity_id
_entity_poly.type
_entity_poly.pdbx_seq_one_letter_code
_entity_poly.pdbx_strand_id
1 'polypeptide(L)'
;MIPLHSWLPRAHPAAPSHASALMSGVMVKIGIFGILKVAMDLLAQTGLPLWWGILVMAIGAISALLGVLYALAEQDIKRLLAWSTVENVGIILLAVGVAMVGLSLHDPLLTVVGLLGALFHLLNHDMEKMGALAKRMPWTAAACLIGCLAISAIPPLNGFISEWYTWQSLFSLSRVEAVALQLAGPIAMVMLAVTGGLAVMCFVKMYGITFCGAPRSTHAEEAQEVPNTMIVAMLLLAALCVLIALSASWLAPKIMHIAHAFTNTPPATVASGIALVPGTFHTQVTPSLLLLLLLAMPLLPGLYWLWCRSRRAAFRRTGDAWACGYGWENAMAPSGNGVMQPLRVVFSALFRLRQQLDPTLRLNKGLAHVTARAQSTEPFWDERVIRPIVSATQRLAKEIQHLQSGDFRLYCLYVVAALVVLLIAIAV
;
A
#
# COMPACT_ATOMS: atom_id res chain seq x y z
N MET A 1 2.62 11.12 1.36
CA MET A 1 1.79 11.97 2.23
C MET A 1 1.46 13.30 1.55
N ILE A 2 0.31 13.86 1.84
CA ILE A 2 -0.08 15.19 1.37
C ILE A 2 0.83 16.24 2.03
N PRO A 3 1.31 17.27 1.29
CA PRO A 3 0.99 17.63 -0.09
C PRO A 3 1.88 17.01 -1.18
N LEU A 4 2.91 16.24 -0.84
CA LEU A 4 3.95 15.76 -1.77
C LEU A 4 3.62 14.38 -2.40
N HIS A 5 2.37 14.00 -2.48
CA HIS A 5 1.90 12.68 -2.90
C HIS A 5 1.62 12.51 -4.40
N SER A 6 1.55 13.63 -5.14
CA SER A 6 1.01 13.67 -6.52
C SER A 6 1.81 12.87 -7.56
N TRP A 7 3.07 12.58 -7.27
CA TRP A 7 3.92 11.79 -8.16
C TRP A 7 3.53 10.30 -8.20
N LEU A 8 3.09 9.75 -7.05
CA LEU A 8 2.84 8.32 -6.91
C LEU A 8 1.71 7.81 -7.83
N PRO A 9 0.51 8.43 -7.88
CA PRO A 9 -0.55 8.03 -8.79
C PRO A 9 -0.24 8.23 -10.28
N ARG A 10 0.79 9.00 -10.61
CA ARG A 10 1.27 9.18 -11.99
C ARG A 10 2.34 8.16 -12.36
N ALA A 11 3.23 7.84 -11.41
CA ALA A 11 4.30 6.89 -11.63
C ALA A 11 3.80 5.44 -11.76
N HIS A 12 2.78 5.05 -10.98
CA HIS A 12 2.26 3.69 -10.98
C HIS A 12 1.72 3.18 -12.33
N PRO A 13 0.89 3.94 -13.07
CA PRO A 13 0.43 3.51 -14.39
C PRO A 13 1.55 3.40 -15.41
N ALA A 14 2.53 4.31 -15.35
CA ALA A 14 3.67 4.33 -16.26
C ALA A 14 4.67 3.19 -16.01
N ALA A 15 4.77 2.71 -14.78
CA ALA A 15 5.70 1.67 -14.40
C ALA A 15 5.18 0.26 -14.75
N PRO A 16 6.07 -0.69 -15.11
CA PRO A 16 5.73 -2.11 -15.15
C PRO A 16 5.20 -2.59 -13.79
N SER A 17 4.33 -3.62 -13.79
CA SER A 17 3.64 -4.05 -12.56
C SER A 17 4.58 -4.44 -11.41
N HIS A 18 5.70 -5.11 -11.70
CA HIS A 18 6.71 -5.46 -10.70
C HIS A 18 7.43 -4.23 -10.12
N ALA A 19 7.76 -3.23 -10.94
CA ALA A 19 8.37 -1.98 -10.47
C ALA A 19 7.37 -1.16 -9.64
N SER A 20 6.11 -1.11 -10.08
CA SER A 20 5.00 -0.52 -9.33
C SER A 20 4.83 -1.20 -7.97
N ALA A 21 5.04 -2.55 -7.86
CA ALA A 21 5.04 -3.30 -6.60
C ALA A 21 6.13 -2.83 -5.64
N LEU A 22 7.36 -2.70 -6.13
CA LEU A 22 8.48 -2.22 -5.34
C LEU A 22 8.30 -0.76 -4.88
N MET A 23 7.70 0.09 -5.70
CA MET A 23 7.44 1.49 -5.33
C MET A 23 6.52 1.60 -4.11
N SER A 24 5.38 0.89 -4.08
CA SER A 24 4.49 0.95 -2.91
C SER A 24 4.95 0.06 -1.76
N GLY A 25 5.55 -1.10 -2.06
CA GLY A 25 5.94 -2.08 -1.06
C GLY A 25 7.22 -1.72 -0.29
N VAL A 26 8.20 -1.14 -0.95
CA VAL A 26 9.53 -0.90 -0.36
C VAL A 26 9.88 0.58 -0.32
N MET A 27 9.85 1.28 -1.45
CA MET A 27 10.38 2.64 -1.56
C MET A 27 9.64 3.63 -0.65
N VAL A 28 8.31 3.59 -0.62
CA VAL A 28 7.50 4.46 0.24
C VAL A 28 7.76 4.16 1.72
N LYS A 29 7.98 2.90 2.07
CA LYS A 29 8.23 2.48 3.45
C LYS A 29 9.62 2.85 3.97
N ILE A 30 10.62 2.88 3.10
CA ILE A 30 11.94 3.45 3.44
C ILE A 30 11.78 4.92 3.85
N GLY A 31 10.90 5.69 3.18
CA GLY A 31 10.58 7.05 3.59
C GLY A 31 9.97 7.14 4.99
N ILE A 32 9.07 6.23 5.35
CA ILE A 32 8.49 6.15 6.71
C ILE A 32 9.57 5.77 7.72
N PHE A 33 10.42 4.80 7.41
CA PHE A 33 11.55 4.43 8.26
C PHE A 33 12.49 5.63 8.50
N GLY A 34 12.77 6.42 7.46
CA GLY A 34 13.54 7.66 7.57
C GLY A 34 12.89 8.66 8.55
N ILE A 35 11.57 8.83 8.49
CA ILE A 35 10.83 9.70 9.42
C ILE A 35 10.94 9.17 10.85
N LEU A 36 10.74 7.87 11.07
CA LEU A 36 10.88 7.24 12.39
C LEU A 36 12.30 7.42 12.94
N LYS A 37 13.32 7.14 12.11
CA LYS A 37 14.72 7.25 12.52
C LYS A 37 15.11 8.69 12.91
N VAL A 38 14.69 9.66 12.09
CA VAL A 38 15.01 11.07 12.36
C VAL A 38 14.20 11.60 13.55
N ALA A 39 12.88 11.41 13.55
CA ALA A 39 12.01 12.02 14.54
C ALA A 39 12.07 11.32 15.91
N MET A 40 12.15 10.00 15.95
CA MET A 40 12.01 9.25 17.20
C MET A 40 13.34 8.71 17.76
N ASP A 41 14.41 8.69 16.97
CA ASP A 41 15.73 8.26 17.45
C ASP A 41 16.68 9.47 17.57
N LEU A 42 16.92 10.18 16.47
CA LEU A 42 17.92 11.26 16.46
C LEU A 42 17.44 12.53 17.21
N LEU A 43 16.21 12.99 16.92
CA LEU A 43 15.69 14.23 17.52
C LEU A 43 15.03 14.01 18.89
N ALA A 44 14.63 12.80 19.23
CA ALA A 44 14.04 12.49 20.54
C ALA A 44 15.00 12.77 21.70
N GLN A 45 16.31 12.63 21.47
CA GLN A 45 17.34 12.89 22.49
C GLN A 45 17.41 14.36 22.91
N THR A 46 16.98 15.29 22.06
CA THR A 46 16.96 16.73 22.33
C THR A 46 15.64 17.23 22.91
N GLY A 47 14.66 16.32 23.10
CA GLY A 47 13.29 16.64 23.50
C GLY A 47 12.40 16.96 22.30
N LEU A 48 11.38 16.14 22.10
CA LEU A 48 10.44 16.26 20.97
C LEU A 48 9.33 17.28 21.33
N PRO A 49 9.16 18.36 20.55
CA PRO A 49 8.06 19.28 20.80
C PRO A 49 6.70 18.62 20.54
N LEU A 50 5.74 18.80 21.41
CA LEU A 50 4.40 18.21 21.35
C LEU A 50 3.69 18.50 19.99
N TRP A 51 3.86 19.70 19.47
CA TRP A 51 3.21 20.13 18.23
C TRP A 51 3.68 19.32 16.98
N TRP A 52 4.88 18.73 17.02
CA TRP A 52 5.36 17.88 15.92
C TRP A 52 4.53 16.60 15.80
N GLY A 53 4.26 15.95 16.94
CA GLY A 53 3.40 14.76 16.95
C GLY A 53 1.98 15.07 16.47
N ILE A 54 1.41 16.18 16.93
CA ILE A 54 0.08 16.64 16.49
C ILE A 54 0.08 16.96 14.99
N LEU A 55 1.13 17.60 14.48
CA LEU A 55 1.25 17.91 13.06
C LEU A 55 1.31 16.65 12.19
N VAL A 56 2.16 15.68 12.58
CA VAL A 56 2.30 14.40 11.85
C VAL A 56 0.98 13.63 11.89
N MET A 57 0.30 13.60 13.03
CA MET A 57 -1.01 12.97 13.19
C MET A 57 -2.05 13.63 12.29
N ALA A 58 -2.12 14.96 12.24
CA ALA A 58 -3.06 15.69 11.41
C ALA A 58 -2.79 15.47 9.91
N ILE A 59 -1.53 15.53 9.47
CA ILE A 59 -1.14 15.24 8.08
C ILE A 59 -1.46 13.78 7.74
N GLY A 60 -1.24 12.85 8.66
CA GLY A 60 -1.59 11.44 8.51
C GLY A 60 -3.09 11.26 8.28
N ALA A 61 -3.92 11.81 9.16
CA ALA A 61 -5.39 11.72 9.08
C ALA A 61 -5.93 12.32 7.78
N ILE A 62 -5.45 13.50 7.38
CA ILE A 62 -5.83 14.17 6.13
C ILE A 62 -5.38 13.33 4.93
N SER A 63 -4.17 12.76 4.97
CA SER A 63 -3.65 11.94 3.87
C SER A 63 -4.45 10.66 3.71
N ALA A 64 -4.86 10.02 4.81
CA ALA A 64 -5.69 8.82 4.79
C ALA A 64 -7.06 9.12 4.17
N LEU A 65 -7.76 10.12 4.67
CA LEU A 65 -9.10 10.48 4.18
C LEU A 65 -9.08 10.93 2.71
N LEU A 66 -8.16 11.80 2.33
CA LEU A 66 -8.08 12.27 0.94
C LEU A 66 -7.60 11.14 0.02
N GLY A 67 -6.67 10.30 0.47
CA GLY A 67 -6.18 9.14 -0.29
C GLY A 67 -7.33 8.23 -0.72
N VAL A 68 -8.19 7.82 0.21
CA VAL A 68 -9.34 6.96 -0.08
C VAL A 68 -10.40 7.64 -0.97
N LEU A 69 -10.68 8.92 -0.76
CA LEU A 69 -11.59 9.68 -1.62
C LEU A 69 -11.10 9.75 -3.07
N TYR A 70 -9.79 9.91 -3.26
CA TYR A 70 -9.18 9.88 -4.59
C TYR A 70 -9.21 8.48 -5.18
N ALA A 71 -8.89 7.45 -4.41
CA ALA A 71 -8.96 6.04 -4.85
C ALA A 71 -10.37 5.68 -5.33
N LEU A 72 -11.39 6.08 -4.57
CA LEU A 72 -12.79 5.88 -4.95
C LEU A 72 -13.16 6.57 -6.27
N ALA A 73 -12.58 7.74 -6.58
CA ALA A 73 -12.87 8.49 -7.80
C ALA A 73 -12.18 7.91 -9.05
N GLU A 74 -11.12 7.10 -8.86
CA GLU A 74 -10.32 6.58 -9.98
C GLU A 74 -11.02 5.41 -10.69
N GLN A 75 -10.73 5.30 -11.99
CA GLN A 75 -11.19 4.20 -12.86
C GLN A 75 -10.06 3.26 -13.25
N ASP A 76 -8.83 3.75 -13.25
CA ASP A 76 -7.64 2.96 -13.50
C ASP A 76 -7.21 2.23 -12.22
N ILE A 77 -7.06 0.90 -12.32
CA ILE A 77 -6.72 0.05 -11.16
C ILE A 77 -5.36 0.43 -10.57
N LYS A 78 -4.36 0.74 -11.40
CA LYS A 78 -3.04 1.12 -10.90
C LYS A 78 -3.07 2.48 -10.19
N ARG A 79 -3.87 3.44 -10.69
CA ARG A 79 -4.09 4.71 -10.00
C ARG A 79 -4.86 4.56 -8.71
N LEU A 80 -5.89 3.70 -8.72
CA LEU A 80 -6.66 3.38 -7.52
C LEU A 80 -5.75 2.81 -6.43
N LEU A 81 -4.91 1.83 -6.76
CA LEU A 81 -3.94 1.22 -5.85
C LEU A 81 -2.86 2.22 -5.38
N ALA A 82 -2.44 3.15 -6.23
CA ALA A 82 -1.52 4.21 -5.83
C ALA A 82 -2.14 5.17 -4.82
N TRP A 83 -3.41 5.52 -4.98
CA TRP A 83 -4.14 6.34 -4.02
C TRP A 83 -4.42 5.60 -2.71
N SER A 84 -4.69 4.29 -2.76
CA SER A 84 -4.79 3.48 -1.55
C SER A 84 -3.43 3.38 -0.82
N THR A 85 -2.32 3.42 -1.55
CA THR A 85 -0.99 3.55 -0.93
C THR A 85 -0.84 4.88 -0.18
N VAL A 86 -1.34 5.99 -0.73
CA VAL A 86 -1.34 7.29 -0.02
C VAL A 86 -2.22 7.25 1.22
N GLU A 87 -3.38 6.60 1.15
CA GLU A 87 -4.28 6.35 2.27
C GLU A 87 -3.57 5.58 3.39
N ASN A 88 -3.00 4.44 3.08
CA ASN A 88 -2.34 3.56 4.06
C ASN A 88 -1.12 4.24 4.71
N VAL A 89 -0.31 4.97 3.93
CA VAL A 89 0.76 5.83 4.48
C VAL A 89 0.19 6.87 5.44
N GLY A 90 -0.98 7.41 5.14
CA GLY A 90 -1.69 8.31 6.04
C GLY A 90 -2.04 7.66 7.37
N ILE A 91 -2.54 6.42 7.37
CA ILE A 91 -2.87 5.65 8.58
C ILE A 91 -1.59 5.36 9.39
N ILE A 92 -0.50 4.98 8.72
CA ILE A 92 0.80 4.77 9.40
C ILE A 92 1.26 6.07 10.08
N LEU A 93 1.24 7.19 9.37
CA LEU A 93 1.66 8.48 9.91
C LEU A 93 0.75 8.97 11.03
N LEU A 94 -0.56 8.66 10.98
CA LEU A 94 -1.48 8.92 12.06
C LEU A 94 -1.01 8.23 13.35
N ALA A 95 -0.70 6.93 13.26
CA ALA A 95 -0.21 6.13 14.39
C ALA A 95 1.19 6.59 14.87
N VAL A 96 2.08 6.93 13.95
CA VAL A 96 3.40 7.52 14.26
C VAL A 96 3.24 8.86 14.99
N GLY A 97 2.32 9.70 14.54
CA GLY A 97 2.04 10.99 15.19
C GLY A 97 1.58 10.82 16.64
N VAL A 98 0.71 9.83 16.92
CA VAL A 98 0.31 9.47 18.29
C VAL A 98 1.51 8.99 19.10
N ALA A 99 2.37 8.15 18.53
CA ALA A 99 3.59 7.68 19.20
C ALA A 99 4.55 8.84 19.53
N MET A 100 4.70 9.82 18.64
CA MET A 100 5.49 11.02 18.86
C MET A 100 4.91 11.90 19.99
N VAL A 101 3.58 12.02 20.07
CA VAL A 101 2.91 12.69 21.20
C VAL A 101 3.20 11.96 22.50
N GLY A 102 3.07 10.63 22.51
CA GLY A 102 3.40 9.80 23.69
C GLY A 102 4.85 10.01 24.15
N LEU A 103 5.78 10.07 23.21
CA LEU A 103 7.21 10.32 23.51
C LEU A 103 7.42 11.73 24.08
N SER A 104 6.75 12.74 23.54
CA SER A 104 6.80 14.12 24.05
C SER A 104 6.23 14.27 25.46
N LEU A 105 5.22 13.47 25.81
CA LEU A 105 4.58 13.47 27.13
C LEU A 105 5.26 12.52 28.12
N HIS A 106 6.31 11.81 27.69
CA HIS A 106 6.95 10.75 28.47
C HIS A 106 5.97 9.64 28.89
N ASP A 107 4.95 9.36 28.04
CA ASP A 107 4.00 8.26 28.22
C ASP A 107 4.47 7.04 27.41
N PRO A 108 5.07 6.02 28.06
CA PRO A 108 5.57 4.83 27.36
C PRO A 108 4.46 4.02 26.71
N LEU A 109 3.27 3.98 27.34
CA LEU A 109 2.16 3.19 26.85
C LEU A 109 1.63 3.75 25.53
N LEU A 110 1.38 5.06 25.49
CA LEU A 110 0.91 5.77 24.31
C LEU A 110 1.91 5.66 23.16
N THR A 111 3.20 5.80 23.47
CA THR A 111 4.30 5.66 22.49
C THR A 111 4.32 4.27 21.85
N VAL A 112 4.28 3.22 22.69
CA VAL A 112 4.40 1.84 22.24
C VAL A 112 3.17 1.40 21.44
N VAL A 113 1.97 1.73 21.88
CA VAL A 113 0.73 1.36 21.17
C VAL A 113 0.62 2.06 19.84
N GLY A 114 1.01 3.33 19.75
CA GLY A 114 1.09 4.06 18.48
C GLY A 114 2.09 3.42 17.51
N LEU A 115 3.29 3.07 17.99
CA LEU A 115 4.29 2.37 17.15
C LEU A 115 3.84 0.96 16.73
N LEU A 116 3.15 0.22 17.59
CA LEU A 116 2.57 -1.07 17.21
C LEU A 116 1.60 -0.92 16.04
N GLY A 117 0.67 0.03 16.11
CA GLY A 117 -0.25 0.33 15.01
C GLY A 117 0.49 0.64 13.72
N ALA A 118 1.48 1.52 13.76
CA ALA A 118 2.27 1.91 12.61
C ALA A 118 3.08 0.75 12.00
N LEU A 119 3.80 -0.02 12.84
CA LEU A 119 4.66 -1.11 12.39
C LEU A 119 3.86 -2.32 11.88
N PHE A 120 2.74 -2.67 12.52
CA PHE A 120 1.84 -3.68 11.98
C PHE A 120 1.25 -3.25 10.64
N HIS A 121 0.84 -2.00 10.50
CA HIS A 121 0.31 -1.49 9.23
C HIS A 121 1.37 -1.47 8.13
N LEU A 122 2.62 -1.19 8.48
CA LEU A 122 3.76 -1.28 7.56
C LEU A 122 3.94 -2.69 7.00
N LEU A 123 3.80 -3.74 7.82
CA LEU A 123 3.90 -5.14 7.41
C LEU A 123 2.73 -5.57 6.50
N ASN A 124 1.55 -4.98 6.67
CA ASN A 124 0.33 -5.38 5.98
C ASN A 124 0.25 -4.91 4.53
N HIS A 125 0.98 -3.84 4.19
CA HIS A 125 0.78 -3.11 2.95
C HIS A 125 1.38 -3.78 1.69
N ASP A 126 2.22 -4.80 1.80
CA ASP A 126 3.01 -5.31 0.66
C ASP A 126 2.25 -6.23 -0.30
N MET A 127 0.97 -6.54 -0.06
CA MET A 127 0.27 -7.66 -0.71
C MET A 127 -0.76 -7.27 -1.79
N GLU A 128 -0.77 -6.04 -2.28
CA GLU A 128 -1.92 -5.42 -2.97
C GLU A 128 -2.02 -5.60 -4.49
N LYS A 129 -1.36 -6.53 -5.14
CA LYS A 129 -1.32 -6.46 -6.61
C LYS A 129 -1.80 -7.71 -7.31
N MET A 130 -3.10 -7.70 -7.75
CA MET A 130 -3.54 -8.49 -8.91
C MET A 130 -4.98 -8.14 -9.35
N GLY A 131 -5.28 -8.19 -10.64
CA GLY A 131 -6.60 -7.98 -11.24
C GLY A 131 -6.93 -9.01 -12.30
N ALA A 132 -8.16 -9.47 -12.34
CA ALA A 132 -9.13 -9.83 -13.41
C ALA A 132 -9.88 -11.17 -13.30
N LEU A 133 -11.26 -11.14 -13.40
CA LEU A 133 -12.17 -12.15 -13.96
C LEU A 133 -12.36 -13.49 -13.22
N ALA A 134 -13.18 -13.49 -12.15
CA ALA A 134 -13.37 -14.65 -11.27
C ALA A 134 -13.77 -15.97 -11.92
N LYS A 135 -14.51 -15.97 -13.03
CA LYS A 135 -14.91 -17.23 -13.70
C LYS A 135 -13.78 -17.87 -14.50
N ARG A 136 -12.88 -17.05 -15.04
CA ARG A 136 -11.77 -17.50 -15.91
C ARG A 136 -10.46 -17.60 -15.16
N MET A 137 -10.32 -16.83 -14.08
CA MET A 137 -9.15 -16.75 -13.22
C MET A 137 -9.55 -16.91 -11.75
N PRO A 138 -10.08 -18.09 -11.35
CA PRO A 138 -10.64 -18.29 -10.01
C PRO A 138 -9.61 -18.19 -8.89
N TRP A 139 -8.38 -18.65 -9.10
CA TRP A 139 -7.30 -18.58 -8.10
C TRP A 139 -6.81 -17.15 -7.91
N THR A 140 -6.62 -16.43 -9.02
CA THR A 140 -6.30 -15.00 -9.00
C THR A 140 -7.41 -14.21 -8.30
N ALA A 141 -8.67 -14.49 -8.61
CA ALA A 141 -9.82 -13.83 -7.98
C ALA A 141 -9.87 -14.09 -6.46
N ALA A 142 -9.66 -15.33 -6.03
CA ALA A 142 -9.65 -15.68 -4.61
C ALA A 142 -8.51 -14.97 -3.85
N ALA A 143 -7.31 -14.97 -4.39
CA ALA A 143 -6.18 -14.28 -3.79
C ALA A 143 -6.41 -12.76 -3.72
N CYS A 144 -6.95 -12.16 -4.79
CA CYS A 144 -7.30 -10.74 -4.82
C CYS A 144 -8.40 -10.40 -3.81
N LEU A 145 -9.41 -11.26 -3.63
CA LEU A 145 -10.46 -11.08 -2.64
C LEU A 145 -9.87 -10.98 -1.22
N ILE A 146 -8.97 -11.91 -0.88
CA ILE A 146 -8.29 -11.90 0.43
C ILE A 146 -7.48 -10.62 0.60
N GLY A 147 -6.77 -10.16 -0.43
CA GLY A 147 -6.05 -8.90 -0.43
C GLY A 147 -6.96 -7.69 -0.22
N CYS A 148 -8.09 -7.63 -0.93
CA CYS A 148 -9.10 -6.57 -0.79
C CYS A 148 -9.69 -6.51 0.63
N LEU A 149 -9.99 -7.68 1.22
CA LEU A 149 -10.50 -7.76 2.59
C LEU A 149 -9.44 -7.36 3.61
N ALA A 150 -8.19 -7.74 3.38
CA ALA A 150 -7.08 -7.43 4.26
C ALA A 150 -6.79 -5.93 4.30
N ILE A 151 -6.74 -5.27 3.14
CA ILE A 151 -6.48 -3.83 3.07
C ILE A 151 -7.66 -2.99 3.58
N SER A 152 -8.88 -3.51 3.46
CA SER A 152 -10.08 -2.88 4.02
C SER A 152 -10.23 -3.06 5.53
N ALA A 153 -9.19 -3.57 6.20
CA ALA A 153 -9.16 -3.83 7.64
C ALA A 153 -10.35 -4.67 8.16
N ILE A 154 -10.86 -5.58 7.31
CA ILE A 154 -11.98 -6.44 7.72
C ILE A 154 -11.46 -7.55 8.65
N PRO A 155 -12.06 -7.71 9.86
CA PRO A 155 -11.72 -8.85 10.71
C PRO A 155 -11.96 -10.18 9.97
N PRO A 156 -11.13 -11.18 10.11
CA PRO A 156 -10.03 -11.36 11.04
C PRO A 156 -8.64 -11.20 10.41
N LEU A 157 -8.52 -10.39 9.36
CA LEU A 157 -7.27 -10.28 8.60
C LEU A 157 -6.28 -9.30 9.25
N ASN A 158 -5.05 -9.31 8.75
CA ASN A 158 -3.93 -8.56 9.29
C ASN A 158 -4.17 -7.03 9.32
N GLY A 159 -4.87 -6.46 8.32
CA GLY A 159 -5.24 -5.05 8.29
C GLY A 159 -6.04 -4.61 9.51
N PHE A 160 -6.99 -5.44 9.95
CA PHE A 160 -7.76 -5.20 11.17
C PHE A 160 -6.86 -5.08 12.41
N ILE A 161 -5.84 -5.93 12.55
CA ILE A 161 -4.95 -5.89 13.72
C ILE A 161 -4.19 -4.57 13.80
N SER A 162 -3.70 -4.06 12.67
CA SER A 162 -2.97 -2.79 12.63
C SER A 162 -3.86 -1.59 12.96
N GLU A 163 -5.06 -1.55 12.37
CA GLU A 163 -6.02 -0.50 12.69
C GLU A 163 -6.50 -0.60 14.13
N TRP A 164 -6.69 -1.79 14.67
CA TRP A 164 -7.05 -2.00 16.06
C TRP A 164 -6.07 -1.34 17.02
N TYR A 165 -4.75 -1.50 16.80
CA TYR A 165 -3.75 -0.81 17.61
C TYR A 165 -3.79 0.70 17.41
N THR A 166 -4.01 1.17 16.19
CA THR A 166 -4.18 2.60 15.91
C THR A 166 -5.39 3.17 16.64
N TRP A 167 -6.53 2.45 16.64
CA TRP A 167 -7.71 2.82 17.42
C TRP A 167 -7.42 2.89 18.92
N GLN A 168 -6.71 1.91 19.47
CA GLN A 168 -6.33 1.88 20.89
C GLN A 168 -5.43 3.07 21.25
N SER A 169 -4.48 3.42 20.38
CA SER A 169 -3.60 4.56 20.60
C SER A 169 -4.36 5.89 20.58
N LEU A 170 -5.27 6.08 19.64
CA LEU A 170 -6.12 7.28 19.56
C LEU A 170 -7.07 7.40 20.76
N PHE A 171 -7.60 6.27 21.21
CA PHE A 171 -8.44 6.24 22.41
C PHE A 171 -7.64 6.58 23.67
N SER A 172 -6.43 6.07 23.80
CA SER A 172 -5.53 6.42 24.89
C SER A 172 -5.14 7.90 24.84
N LEU A 173 -4.94 8.46 23.66
CA LEU A 173 -4.67 9.89 23.46
C LEU A 173 -5.81 10.77 23.96
N SER A 174 -7.06 10.36 23.81
CA SER A 174 -8.23 11.13 24.27
C SER A 174 -8.36 11.22 25.80
N ARG A 175 -7.56 10.46 26.55
CA ARG A 175 -7.53 10.46 28.02
C ARG A 175 -6.42 11.31 28.64
N VAL A 176 -5.53 11.84 27.82
CA VAL A 176 -4.48 12.75 28.26
C VAL A 176 -5.12 14.05 28.73
N GLU A 177 -4.64 14.63 29.83
CA GLU A 177 -5.29 15.81 30.46
C GLU A 177 -5.24 17.11 29.63
N ALA A 178 -4.50 17.15 28.51
CA ALA A 178 -4.48 18.29 27.61
C ALA A 178 -5.72 18.38 26.72
N VAL A 179 -6.52 19.44 26.84
CA VAL A 179 -7.79 19.64 26.10
C VAL A 179 -7.62 19.49 24.59
N ALA A 180 -6.52 19.99 24.03
CA ALA A 180 -6.24 19.86 22.60
C ALA A 180 -6.11 18.39 22.16
N LEU A 181 -5.53 17.51 23.00
CA LEU A 181 -5.37 16.10 22.72
C LEU A 181 -6.67 15.31 22.95
N GLN A 182 -7.46 15.71 23.96
CA GLN A 182 -8.78 15.15 24.21
C GLN A 182 -9.74 15.37 23.02
N LEU A 183 -9.58 16.45 22.28
CA LEU A 183 -10.36 16.72 21.06
C LEU A 183 -9.73 16.07 19.83
N ALA A 184 -8.41 16.08 19.72
CA ALA A 184 -7.70 15.53 18.57
C ALA A 184 -7.88 14.00 18.42
N GLY A 185 -7.90 13.26 19.53
CA GLY A 185 -8.13 11.82 19.55
C GLY A 185 -9.46 11.41 18.89
N PRO A 186 -10.61 11.88 19.40
CA PRO A 186 -11.92 11.58 18.80
C PRO A 186 -12.05 12.05 17.35
N ILE A 187 -11.54 13.22 16.99
CA ILE A 187 -11.56 13.70 15.61
C ILE A 187 -10.78 12.75 14.69
N ALA A 188 -9.59 12.35 15.10
CA ALA A 188 -8.79 11.40 14.35
C ALA A 188 -9.44 10.01 14.27
N MET A 189 -10.14 9.55 15.32
CA MET A 189 -10.93 8.33 15.30
C MET A 189 -12.07 8.40 14.27
N VAL A 190 -12.80 9.50 14.24
CA VAL A 190 -13.88 9.69 13.23
C VAL A 190 -13.29 9.69 11.81
N MET A 191 -12.17 10.37 11.60
CA MET A 191 -11.49 10.38 10.29
C MET A 191 -11.04 8.98 9.88
N LEU A 192 -10.48 8.20 10.80
CA LEU A 192 -10.05 6.81 10.55
C LEU A 192 -11.26 5.91 10.25
N ALA A 193 -12.36 6.05 10.99
CA ALA A 193 -13.61 5.30 10.75
C ALA A 193 -14.18 5.58 9.36
N VAL A 194 -14.24 6.84 8.96
CA VAL A 194 -14.71 7.24 7.63
C VAL A 194 -13.76 6.72 6.56
N THR A 195 -12.46 6.79 6.79
CA THR A 195 -11.45 6.25 5.86
C THR A 195 -11.65 4.75 5.67
N GLY A 196 -11.75 3.95 6.73
CA GLY A 196 -11.97 2.50 6.65
C GLY A 196 -13.27 2.14 5.93
N GLY A 197 -14.39 2.82 6.24
CA GLY A 197 -15.67 2.62 5.54
C GLY A 197 -15.58 2.91 4.04
N LEU A 198 -14.89 3.97 3.66
CA LEU A 198 -14.67 4.32 2.25
C LEU A 198 -13.69 3.36 1.56
N ALA A 199 -12.70 2.82 2.29
CA ALA A 199 -11.78 1.80 1.80
C ALA A 199 -12.53 0.52 1.43
N VAL A 200 -13.41 0.03 2.30
CA VAL A 200 -14.28 -1.12 1.99
C VAL A 200 -15.04 -0.88 0.68
N MET A 201 -15.67 0.28 0.52
CA MET A 201 -16.40 0.62 -0.70
C MET A 201 -15.48 0.69 -1.93
N CYS A 202 -14.27 1.20 -1.78
CA CYS A 202 -13.27 1.28 -2.85
C CYS A 202 -12.92 -0.12 -3.36
N PHE A 203 -12.63 -1.05 -2.46
CA PHE A 203 -12.22 -2.40 -2.82
C PHE A 203 -13.40 -3.28 -3.26
N VAL A 204 -14.59 -3.09 -2.72
CA VAL A 204 -15.83 -3.70 -3.24
C VAL A 204 -16.10 -3.25 -4.68
N LYS A 205 -15.95 -1.96 -4.97
CA LYS A 205 -16.04 -1.43 -6.34
C LYS A 205 -14.99 -2.07 -7.24
N MET A 206 -13.72 -2.07 -6.83
CA MET A 206 -12.61 -2.61 -7.61
C MET A 206 -12.84 -4.10 -7.92
N TYR A 207 -13.13 -4.89 -6.90
CA TYR A 207 -13.36 -6.33 -7.04
C TYR A 207 -14.61 -6.63 -7.88
N GLY A 208 -15.71 -5.96 -7.57
CA GLY A 208 -17.00 -6.14 -8.27
C GLY A 208 -16.91 -5.81 -9.76
N ILE A 209 -16.24 -4.74 -10.14
CA ILE A 209 -16.10 -4.34 -11.54
C ILE A 209 -15.10 -5.23 -12.29
N THR A 210 -14.03 -5.66 -11.61
CA THR A 210 -12.95 -6.42 -12.25
C THR A 210 -13.28 -7.92 -12.35
N PHE A 211 -13.83 -8.50 -11.29
CA PHE A 211 -14.00 -9.95 -11.17
C PHE A 211 -15.43 -10.44 -11.33
N CYS A 212 -16.41 -9.58 -11.04
CA CYS A 212 -17.82 -9.94 -11.13
C CYS A 212 -18.46 -9.40 -12.41
N GLY A 213 -19.65 -9.92 -12.75
CA GLY A 213 -20.43 -9.51 -13.91
C GLY A 213 -20.11 -10.25 -15.20
N ALA A 214 -20.51 -9.68 -16.33
CA ALA A 214 -20.23 -10.16 -17.66
C ALA A 214 -18.94 -9.56 -18.22
N PRO A 215 -18.21 -10.26 -19.11
CA PRO A 215 -17.04 -9.70 -19.77
C PRO A 215 -17.46 -8.49 -20.63
N ARG A 216 -16.63 -7.44 -20.59
CA ARG A 216 -16.93 -6.17 -21.27
C ARG A 216 -16.11 -5.92 -22.52
N SER A 217 -15.16 -6.79 -22.79
CA SER A 217 -14.29 -6.74 -23.97
C SER A 217 -13.94 -8.14 -24.42
N THR A 218 -13.57 -8.28 -25.70
CA THR A 218 -13.10 -9.55 -26.28
C THR A 218 -11.87 -10.09 -25.50
N HIS A 219 -10.97 -9.22 -25.09
CA HIS A 219 -9.83 -9.61 -24.21
C HIS A 219 -10.26 -10.18 -22.87
N ALA A 220 -11.38 -9.70 -22.31
CA ALA A 220 -11.93 -10.25 -21.08
C ALA A 220 -12.59 -11.61 -21.29
N GLU A 221 -13.13 -11.87 -22.49
CA GLU A 221 -13.68 -13.17 -22.89
C GLU A 221 -12.60 -14.23 -23.14
N GLU A 222 -11.44 -13.83 -23.59
CA GLU A 222 -10.30 -14.70 -23.91
C GLU A 222 -9.33 -14.87 -22.71
N ALA A 223 -9.58 -14.19 -21.60
CA ALA A 223 -8.70 -14.23 -20.44
C ALA A 223 -8.51 -15.65 -19.90
N GLN A 224 -7.29 -16.01 -19.58
CA GLN A 224 -6.88 -17.30 -19.01
C GLN A 224 -6.20 -17.09 -17.67
N GLU A 225 -6.21 -18.13 -16.84
CA GLU A 225 -5.50 -18.11 -15.56
C GLU A 225 -3.99 -17.92 -15.77
N VAL A 226 -3.36 -17.24 -14.82
CA VAL A 226 -1.91 -16.99 -14.88
C VAL A 226 -1.11 -18.28 -14.63
N PRO A 227 0.18 -18.33 -15.00
CA PRO A 227 1.04 -19.49 -14.74
C PRO A 227 1.05 -19.90 -13.26
N ASN A 228 1.19 -21.20 -13.00
CA ASN A 228 1.16 -21.78 -11.65
C ASN A 228 2.15 -21.13 -10.68
N THR A 229 3.31 -20.70 -11.15
CA THR A 229 4.30 -19.97 -10.33
C THR A 229 3.76 -18.66 -9.78
N MET A 230 2.97 -17.93 -10.58
CA MET A 230 2.32 -16.69 -10.14
C MET A 230 1.15 -17.00 -9.19
N ILE A 231 0.37 -18.06 -9.44
CA ILE A 231 -0.70 -18.50 -8.55
C ILE A 231 -0.13 -18.83 -7.17
N VAL A 232 0.94 -19.62 -7.13
CA VAL A 232 1.60 -20.00 -5.86
C VAL A 232 2.07 -18.76 -5.11
N ALA A 233 2.71 -17.80 -5.79
CA ALA A 233 3.16 -16.56 -5.17
C ALA A 233 2.00 -15.76 -4.57
N MET A 234 0.87 -15.62 -5.30
CA MET A 234 -0.32 -14.92 -4.82
C MET A 234 -0.97 -15.60 -3.62
N LEU A 235 -1.12 -16.93 -3.67
CA LEU A 235 -1.70 -17.70 -2.58
C LEU A 235 -0.81 -17.69 -1.35
N LEU A 236 0.51 -17.71 -1.54
CA LEU A 236 1.47 -17.58 -0.44
C LEU A 236 1.35 -16.23 0.26
N LEU A 237 1.21 -15.15 -0.49
CA LEU A 237 0.96 -13.81 0.04
C LEU A 237 -0.40 -13.74 0.76
N ALA A 238 -1.45 -14.30 0.19
CA ALA A 238 -2.78 -14.36 0.81
C ALA A 238 -2.75 -15.17 2.13
N ALA A 239 -2.03 -16.31 2.14
CA ALA A 239 -1.82 -17.10 3.35
C ALA A 239 -1.04 -16.31 4.41
N LEU A 240 -0.06 -15.51 4.01
CA LEU A 240 0.71 -14.67 4.92
C LEU A 240 -0.15 -13.58 5.58
N CYS A 241 -1.15 -13.01 4.87
CA CYS A 241 -2.14 -12.09 5.48
C CYS A 241 -2.86 -12.74 6.67
N VAL A 242 -3.29 -13.99 6.49
CA VAL A 242 -3.98 -14.78 7.53
C VAL A 242 -3.02 -15.15 8.66
N LEU A 243 -1.81 -15.60 8.32
CA LEU A 243 -0.80 -16.01 9.30
C LEU A 243 -0.35 -14.85 10.19
N ILE A 244 -0.13 -13.66 9.63
CA ILE A 244 0.23 -12.45 10.40
C ILE A 244 -0.90 -12.11 11.37
N ALA A 245 -2.17 -12.19 10.95
CA ALA A 245 -3.30 -11.94 11.84
C ALA A 245 -3.36 -12.94 13.00
N LEU A 246 -3.23 -14.23 12.72
CA LEU A 246 -3.27 -15.28 13.74
C LEU A 246 -2.05 -15.25 14.68
N SER A 247 -0.89 -14.82 14.16
CA SER A 247 0.34 -14.70 14.95
C SER A 247 0.49 -13.35 15.66
N ALA A 248 -0.50 -12.47 15.58
CA ALA A 248 -0.41 -11.11 16.10
C ALA A 248 -0.05 -11.05 17.59
N SER A 249 -0.60 -11.95 18.42
CA SER A 249 -0.29 -12.02 19.85
C SER A 249 1.16 -12.41 20.16
N TRP A 250 1.78 -13.20 19.28
CA TRP A 250 3.19 -13.58 19.40
C TRP A 250 4.12 -12.54 18.75
N LEU A 251 3.64 -11.89 17.71
CA LEU A 251 4.41 -10.87 16.98
C LEU A 251 4.45 -9.53 17.73
N ALA A 252 3.36 -9.16 18.43
CA ALA A 252 3.27 -7.89 19.16
C ALA A 252 4.39 -7.69 20.17
N PRO A 253 4.77 -8.63 21.06
CA PRO A 253 5.88 -8.47 21.99
C PRO A 253 7.23 -8.24 21.29
N LYS A 254 7.46 -8.87 20.14
CA LYS A 254 8.68 -8.69 19.35
C LYS A 254 8.76 -7.29 18.73
N ILE A 255 7.64 -6.83 18.19
CA ILE A 255 7.54 -5.47 17.63
C ILE A 255 7.71 -4.43 18.75
N MET A 256 7.16 -4.70 19.94
CA MET A 256 7.39 -3.85 21.14
C MET A 256 8.87 -3.78 21.51
N HIS A 257 9.58 -4.87 21.48
CA HIS A 257 11.01 -4.88 21.76
C HIS A 257 11.78 -4.00 20.75
N ILE A 258 11.37 -4.04 19.47
CA ILE A 258 11.92 -3.15 18.44
C ILE A 258 11.56 -1.68 18.74
N ALA A 259 10.31 -1.42 19.11
CA ALA A 259 9.85 -0.07 19.46
C ALA A 259 10.64 0.50 20.66
N HIS A 260 10.94 -0.33 21.65
CA HIS A 260 11.82 0.01 22.78
C HIS A 260 13.23 0.42 22.35
N ALA A 261 13.81 -0.34 21.42
CA ALA A 261 15.14 -0.03 20.91
C ALA A 261 15.19 1.32 20.19
N PHE A 262 14.06 1.78 19.63
CA PHE A 262 13.95 3.09 18.97
C PHE A 262 13.70 4.26 19.94
N THR A 263 13.04 4.02 21.08
CA THR A 263 12.53 5.12 21.91
C THR A 263 13.23 5.24 23.25
N ASN A 264 14.09 4.28 23.62
CA ASN A 264 14.70 4.18 24.96
C ASN A 264 13.69 4.31 26.12
N THR A 265 12.40 4.07 25.86
CA THR A 265 11.36 4.13 26.87
C THR A 265 11.36 2.84 27.71
N PRO A 266 11.05 2.91 29.02
CA PRO A 266 10.95 1.69 29.83
C PRO A 266 9.86 0.75 29.28
N PRO A 267 10.02 -0.59 29.42
CA PRO A 267 9.06 -1.55 28.90
C PRO A 267 7.68 -1.32 29.52
N ALA A 268 6.72 -0.90 28.70
CA ALA A 268 5.33 -0.94 29.10
C ALA A 268 4.93 -2.41 29.24
N THR A 269 4.43 -2.82 30.40
CA THR A 269 3.89 -4.15 30.61
C THR A 269 2.60 -4.32 29.84
N VAL A 270 2.72 -4.74 28.60
CA VAL A 270 1.57 -5.29 27.86
C VAL A 270 1.38 -6.70 28.36
N ALA A 271 0.20 -6.98 28.91
CA ALA A 271 -0.11 -8.27 29.48
C ALA A 271 0.32 -9.38 28.55
N SER A 272 1.23 -10.24 29.00
CA SER A 272 1.68 -11.43 28.31
C SER A 272 0.52 -12.43 28.27
N GLY A 273 -0.13 -12.52 27.18
CA GLY A 273 -1.26 -13.42 26.97
C GLY A 273 -1.91 -13.06 25.65
N ILE A 274 -2.73 -13.91 25.19
CA ILE A 274 -3.52 -13.87 23.98
C ILE A 274 -4.29 -12.53 23.76
N ALA A 275 -4.14 -11.57 24.67
CA ALA A 275 -4.87 -10.33 24.70
C ALA A 275 -4.02 -9.17 24.18
N LEU A 276 -4.44 -8.58 23.07
CA LEU A 276 -3.93 -7.33 22.53
C LEU A 276 -4.49 -6.15 23.34
N VAL A 277 -4.12 -6.04 24.63
CA VAL A 277 -4.62 -4.97 25.49
C VAL A 277 -3.49 -4.14 26.03
N PRO A 278 -3.43 -2.84 25.74
CA PRO A 278 -2.68 -1.91 26.56
C PRO A 278 -3.44 -1.63 27.85
N GLY A 279 -2.98 -2.24 28.89
CA GLY A 279 -3.00 -1.81 30.28
C GLY A 279 -4.29 -1.67 31.06
N THR A 280 -5.44 -1.26 30.57
CA THR A 280 -6.62 -1.00 31.41
C THR A 280 -7.99 -1.32 30.81
N PHE A 281 -8.03 -1.86 29.61
CA PHE A 281 -9.30 -2.16 28.94
C PHE A 281 -9.54 -3.65 28.83
N HIS A 282 -10.74 -4.07 29.22
CA HIS A 282 -11.20 -5.47 29.17
C HIS A 282 -11.58 -5.95 27.74
N THR A 283 -11.33 -5.17 26.71
CA THR A 283 -11.61 -5.54 25.32
C THR A 283 -10.43 -6.32 24.74
N GLN A 284 -10.53 -7.63 24.80
CA GLN A 284 -9.50 -8.55 24.33
C GLN A 284 -9.89 -9.13 22.97
N VAL A 285 -9.00 -8.98 21.98
CA VAL A 285 -9.09 -9.73 20.73
C VAL A 285 -8.21 -10.97 20.87
N THR A 286 -8.82 -12.12 21.12
CA THR A 286 -8.10 -13.37 21.27
C THR A 286 -7.84 -14.04 19.92
N PRO A 287 -6.72 -14.75 19.69
CA PRO A 287 -6.51 -15.55 18.48
C PRO A 287 -7.62 -16.55 18.23
N SER A 288 -8.23 -17.11 19.28
CA SER A 288 -9.40 -17.98 19.17
C SER A 288 -10.61 -17.26 18.57
N LEU A 289 -10.87 -16.01 18.94
CA LEU A 289 -11.92 -15.20 18.33
C LEU A 289 -11.61 -14.90 16.87
N LEU A 290 -10.38 -14.52 16.54
CA LEU A 290 -9.95 -14.29 15.16
C LEU A 290 -10.09 -15.56 14.32
N LEU A 291 -9.68 -16.73 14.84
CA LEU A 291 -9.85 -18.01 14.17
C LEU A 291 -11.32 -18.35 13.96
N LEU A 292 -12.16 -18.13 14.97
CA LEU A 292 -13.60 -18.35 14.87
C LEU A 292 -14.24 -17.47 13.80
N LEU A 293 -13.88 -16.19 13.74
CA LEU A 293 -14.34 -15.26 12.69
C LEU A 293 -13.84 -15.69 11.31
N LEU A 294 -12.60 -16.14 11.20
CA LEU A 294 -12.02 -16.63 9.95
C LEU A 294 -12.73 -17.87 9.43
N LEU A 295 -13.09 -18.79 10.32
CA LEU A 295 -13.88 -19.97 9.98
C LEU A 295 -15.35 -19.62 9.68
N ALA A 296 -15.92 -18.66 10.36
CA ALA A 296 -17.30 -18.22 10.14
C ALA A 296 -17.50 -17.57 8.77
N MET A 297 -16.50 -16.84 8.27
CA MET A 297 -16.57 -16.16 6.95
C MET A 297 -16.93 -17.12 5.78
N PRO A 298 -16.25 -18.24 5.55
CA PRO A 298 -16.63 -19.19 4.51
C PRO A 298 -17.76 -20.15 4.94
N LEU A 299 -17.88 -20.43 6.24
CA LEU A 299 -18.86 -21.37 6.78
C LEU A 299 -20.29 -20.87 6.62
N LEU A 300 -20.57 -19.60 6.93
CA LEU A 300 -21.91 -19.03 6.82
C LEU A 300 -22.44 -19.04 5.37
N PRO A 301 -21.69 -18.54 4.36
CA PRO A 301 -22.09 -18.67 2.96
C PRO A 301 -22.17 -20.13 2.51
N GLY A 302 -21.27 -20.99 2.97
CA GLY A 302 -21.25 -22.40 2.65
C GLY A 302 -22.48 -23.15 3.19
N LEU A 303 -22.84 -22.90 4.45
CA LEU A 303 -24.07 -23.43 5.08
C LEU A 303 -25.32 -22.90 4.38
N TYR A 304 -25.36 -21.62 4.05
CA TYR A 304 -26.44 -21.04 3.29
C TYR A 304 -26.56 -21.67 1.90
N TRP A 305 -25.44 -21.90 1.21
CA TRP A 305 -25.41 -22.59 -0.07
C TRP A 305 -25.90 -24.05 0.04
N LEU A 306 -25.46 -24.79 1.04
CA LEU A 306 -25.92 -26.16 1.34
C LEU A 306 -27.42 -26.20 1.63
N TRP A 307 -27.90 -25.24 2.43
CA TRP A 307 -29.30 -25.12 2.76
C TRP A 307 -30.17 -24.79 1.53
N CYS A 308 -29.72 -23.88 0.68
CA CYS A 308 -30.38 -23.59 -0.58
C CYS A 308 -30.34 -24.78 -1.55
N ARG A 309 -29.24 -25.52 -1.58
CA ARG A 309 -29.10 -26.72 -2.42
C ARG A 309 -30.02 -27.84 -1.97
N SER A 310 -30.20 -28.04 -0.66
CA SER A 310 -31.07 -29.09 -0.13
C SER A 310 -32.54 -28.81 -0.40
N ARG A 311 -32.96 -27.56 -0.55
CA ARG A 311 -34.34 -27.16 -0.85
C ARG A 311 -34.71 -27.23 -2.34
N ARG A 312 -33.97 -27.98 -3.18
CA ARG A 312 -34.17 -28.03 -4.64
C ARG A 312 -34.34 -26.63 -5.22
N ALA A 313 -33.41 -25.74 -4.88
CA ALA A 313 -33.33 -24.42 -5.49
C ALA A 313 -33.35 -24.65 -7.01
N ALA A 314 -34.37 -24.05 -7.65
CA ALA A 314 -34.69 -24.20 -9.05
C ALA A 314 -33.40 -24.16 -9.90
N PHE A 315 -33.38 -25.00 -10.91
CA PHE A 315 -32.31 -25.08 -11.90
C PHE A 315 -31.66 -23.71 -12.14
N ARG A 316 -30.34 -23.65 -12.00
CA ARG A 316 -29.54 -22.48 -12.31
C ARG A 316 -29.76 -22.13 -13.78
N ARG A 317 -30.72 -21.28 -14.07
CA ARG A 317 -30.96 -20.79 -15.43
C ARG A 317 -29.89 -19.75 -15.71
N THR A 318 -29.07 -20.05 -16.72
CA THR A 318 -28.21 -19.05 -17.35
C THR A 318 -29.08 -18.32 -18.36
N GLY A 319 -29.24 -17.05 -18.17
CA GLY A 319 -29.97 -16.17 -19.11
C GLY A 319 -29.37 -14.78 -18.99
N ASP A 320 -29.74 -13.92 -19.91
CA ASP A 320 -29.33 -12.53 -19.86
C ASP A 320 -29.86 -11.86 -18.58
N ALA A 321 -29.11 -10.89 -18.07
CA ALA A 321 -29.53 -10.10 -16.92
C ALA A 321 -30.81 -9.34 -17.27
N TRP A 322 -31.68 -9.15 -16.28
CA TRP A 322 -32.94 -8.41 -16.51
C TRP A 322 -32.62 -6.94 -16.86
N ALA A 323 -33.10 -6.50 -18.01
CA ALA A 323 -32.87 -5.19 -18.61
C ALA A 323 -34.16 -4.39 -18.77
N CYS A 324 -35.11 -4.50 -17.82
CA CYS A 324 -36.40 -3.78 -17.81
C CYS A 324 -37.22 -3.98 -19.08
N GLY A 325 -37.15 -5.16 -19.69
CA GLY A 325 -37.88 -5.50 -20.93
C GLY A 325 -37.14 -5.21 -22.22
N TYR A 326 -35.94 -4.65 -22.15
CA TYR A 326 -35.02 -4.50 -23.28
C TYR A 326 -34.07 -5.69 -23.41
N GLY A 327 -33.47 -5.91 -24.56
CA GLY A 327 -32.36 -6.86 -24.71
C GLY A 327 -31.16 -6.40 -23.88
N TRP A 328 -30.50 -7.34 -23.21
CA TRP A 328 -29.32 -7.01 -22.42
C TRP A 328 -28.15 -6.58 -23.31
N GLU A 329 -27.58 -5.43 -23.03
CA GLU A 329 -26.34 -4.93 -23.65
C GLU A 329 -25.23 -4.80 -22.60
N ASN A 330 -23.98 -5.03 -22.99
CA ASN A 330 -22.81 -4.90 -22.10
C ASN A 330 -22.68 -3.48 -21.52
N ALA A 331 -23.21 -2.47 -22.20
CA ALA A 331 -23.29 -1.08 -21.72
C ALA A 331 -24.18 -0.90 -20.50
N MET A 332 -25.13 -1.81 -20.25
CA MET A 332 -26.03 -1.80 -19.09
C MET A 332 -25.38 -2.37 -17.83
N ALA A 333 -24.20 -2.95 -17.92
CA ALA A 333 -23.45 -3.45 -16.76
C ALA A 333 -23.08 -2.29 -15.82
N PRO A 334 -23.15 -2.48 -14.48
CA PRO A 334 -22.78 -1.47 -13.51
C PRO A 334 -21.36 -0.93 -13.76
N SER A 335 -21.23 0.33 -14.10
CA SER A 335 -19.94 0.98 -14.32
C SER A 335 -19.34 1.48 -13.01
N GLY A 336 -18.01 1.67 -12.97
CA GLY A 336 -17.34 2.29 -11.83
C GLY A 336 -17.88 3.68 -11.50
N ASN A 337 -18.32 4.42 -12.50
CA ASN A 337 -18.98 5.71 -12.32
C ASN A 337 -20.37 5.58 -11.70
N GLY A 338 -21.17 4.57 -12.09
CA GLY A 338 -22.49 4.33 -11.53
C GLY A 338 -22.45 4.02 -10.03
N VAL A 339 -21.49 3.18 -9.61
CA VAL A 339 -21.26 2.88 -8.18
C VAL A 339 -20.83 4.13 -7.40
N MET A 340 -20.07 5.03 -8.06
CA MET A 340 -19.53 6.23 -7.41
C MET A 340 -20.47 7.43 -7.37
N GLN A 341 -21.50 7.46 -8.21
CA GLN A 341 -22.40 8.62 -8.33
C GLN A 341 -23.05 9.02 -7.00
N PRO A 342 -23.62 8.11 -6.19
CA PRO A 342 -24.20 8.47 -4.89
C PRO A 342 -23.16 9.10 -3.95
N LEU A 343 -21.94 8.56 -3.92
CA LEU A 343 -20.86 9.09 -3.07
C LEU A 343 -20.37 10.45 -3.54
N ARG A 344 -20.28 10.69 -4.86
CA ARG A 344 -19.96 12.01 -5.41
C ARG A 344 -20.98 13.07 -5.00
N VAL A 345 -22.26 12.69 -4.88
CA VAL A 345 -23.31 13.60 -4.40
C VAL A 345 -23.12 13.87 -2.91
N VAL A 346 -22.97 12.84 -2.09
CA VAL A 346 -22.81 12.98 -0.63
C VAL A 346 -21.56 13.77 -0.29
N PHE A 347 -20.42 13.45 -0.92
CA PHE A 347 -19.12 14.10 -0.68
C PHE A 347 -18.84 15.26 -1.66
N SER A 348 -19.87 15.80 -2.34
CA SER A 348 -19.70 16.87 -3.34
C SER A 348 -19.00 18.12 -2.78
N ALA A 349 -19.23 18.44 -1.51
CA ALA A 349 -18.54 19.54 -0.83
C ALA A 349 -17.03 19.27 -0.70
N LEU A 350 -16.63 18.06 -0.32
CA LEU A 350 -15.21 17.65 -0.23
C LEU A 350 -14.56 17.60 -1.61
N PHE A 351 -15.24 17.10 -2.63
CA PHE A 351 -14.72 17.10 -4.00
C PHE A 351 -14.56 18.52 -4.59
N ARG A 352 -15.45 19.46 -4.24
CA ARG A 352 -15.32 20.88 -4.61
C ARG A 352 -14.17 21.56 -3.85
N LEU A 353 -14.09 21.33 -2.54
CA LEU A 353 -13.02 21.82 -1.70
C LEU A 353 -11.65 21.32 -2.19
N ARG A 354 -11.56 20.07 -2.64
CA ARG A 354 -10.40 19.49 -3.30
C ARG A 354 -9.95 20.32 -4.51
N GLN A 355 -10.85 20.66 -5.42
CA GLN A 355 -10.50 21.44 -6.62
C GLN A 355 -9.98 22.83 -6.27
N GLN A 356 -10.42 23.40 -5.16
CA GLN A 356 -9.99 24.71 -4.69
C GLN A 356 -8.69 24.67 -3.86
N LEU A 357 -8.55 23.66 -3.01
CA LEU A 357 -7.44 23.51 -2.06
C LEU A 357 -6.34 22.59 -2.55
N ASP A 358 -6.51 21.89 -3.69
CA ASP A 358 -5.47 20.98 -4.17
C ASP A 358 -4.18 21.75 -4.43
N PRO A 359 -3.21 21.70 -3.51
CA PRO A 359 -1.96 22.44 -3.65
C PRO A 359 -1.18 21.90 -4.85
N THR A 360 -1.51 20.68 -5.34
CA THR A 360 -0.88 20.09 -6.52
C THR A 360 -1.31 20.79 -7.80
N LEU A 361 -2.52 21.35 -7.88
CA LEU A 361 -2.94 22.16 -9.02
C LEU A 361 -2.17 23.50 -9.08
N ARG A 362 -1.92 24.12 -7.92
CA ARG A 362 -1.12 25.34 -7.82
C ARG A 362 0.38 25.06 -8.00
N LEU A 363 0.89 24.00 -7.36
CA LEU A 363 2.26 23.53 -7.51
C LEU A 363 2.53 23.03 -8.95
N ASN A 364 1.59 22.31 -9.58
CA ASN A 364 1.74 21.89 -10.97
C ASN A 364 1.76 23.06 -11.94
N LYS A 365 1.01 24.13 -11.70
CA LYS A 365 1.12 25.36 -12.50
C LYS A 365 2.49 26.03 -12.30
N GLY A 366 3.03 26.04 -11.08
CA GLY A 366 4.38 26.54 -10.81
C GLY A 366 5.47 25.61 -11.36
N LEU A 367 5.33 24.30 -11.14
CA LEU A 367 6.25 23.28 -11.67
C LEU A 367 6.17 23.14 -13.20
N ALA A 368 5.03 23.41 -13.84
CA ALA A 368 4.93 23.41 -15.29
C ALA A 368 5.86 24.47 -15.92
N HIS A 369 6.05 25.61 -15.26
CA HIS A 369 7.04 26.61 -15.68
C HIS A 369 8.48 26.13 -15.48
N VAL A 370 8.76 25.45 -14.38
CA VAL A 370 10.09 24.88 -14.08
C VAL A 370 10.38 23.69 -15.02
N THR A 371 9.41 22.80 -15.23
CA THR A 371 9.57 21.67 -16.16
C THR A 371 9.67 22.13 -17.62
N ALA A 372 8.91 23.13 -18.05
CA ALA A 372 9.06 23.70 -19.39
C ALA A 372 10.46 24.32 -19.58
N ARG A 373 10.99 24.94 -18.53
CA ARG A 373 12.35 25.49 -18.55
C ARG A 373 13.42 24.41 -18.47
N ALA A 374 13.20 23.36 -17.69
CA ALA A 374 14.07 22.18 -17.65
C ALA A 374 14.06 21.44 -18.99
N GLN A 375 12.91 21.23 -19.60
CA GLN A 375 12.79 20.64 -20.94
C GLN A 375 13.46 21.48 -22.04
N SER A 376 13.48 22.78 -21.88
CA SER A 376 14.23 23.63 -22.82
C SER A 376 15.75 23.56 -22.66
N THR A 377 16.23 23.11 -21.50
CA THR A 377 17.67 22.89 -21.24
C THR A 377 18.11 21.45 -21.47
N GLU A 378 17.18 20.51 -21.55
CA GLU A 378 17.43 19.08 -21.81
C GLU A 378 18.19 18.84 -23.14
N PRO A 379 17.83 19.50 -24.27
CA PRO A 379 18.59 19.38 -25.52
C PRO A 379 20.05 19.82 -25.40
N PHE A 380 20.34 20.81 -24.56
CA PHE A 380 21.71 21.29 -24.34
C PHE A 380 22.59 20.18 -23.71
N TRP A 381 22.08 19.49 -22.70
CA TRP A 381 22.83 18.39 -22.06
C TRP A 381 22.95 17.20 -22.98
N ASP A 382 21.89 16.80 -23.67
CA ASP A 382 21.89 15.68 -24.60
C ASP A 382 22.80 15.92 -25.79
N GLU A 383 22.76 17.10 -26.39
CA GLU A 383 23.54 17.39 -27.61
C GLU A 383 24.97 17.76 -27.32
N ARG A 384 25.25 18.50 -26.24
CA ARG A 384 26.60 19.00 -25.96
C ARG A 384 27.41 18.21 -24.98
N VAL A 385 26.78 17.40 -24.14
CA VAL A 385 27.50 16.61 -23.13
C VAL A 385 27.32 15.12 -23.37
N ILE A 386 26.08 14.63 -23.43
CA ILE A 386 25.83 13.17 -23.47
C ILE A 386 26.17 12.61 -24.86
N ARG A 387 25.72 13.22 -25.93
CA ARG A 387 25.95 12.76 -27.31
C ARG A 387 27.46 12.66 -27.68
N PRO A 388 28.32 13.63 -27.35
CA PRO A 388 29.77 13.48 -27.58
C PRO A 388 30.38 12.33 -26.79
N ILE A 389 29.99 12.14 -25.52
CA ILE A 389 30.47 11.05 -24.68
C ILE A 389 30.04 9.70 -25.26
N VAL A 390 28.74 9.55 -25.59
CA VAL A 390 28.21 8.32 -26.21
C VAL A 390 28.90 8.04 -27.55
N SER A 391 29.09 9.06 -28.40
CA SER A 391 29.78 8.89 -29.69
C SER A 391 31.25 8.53 -29.54
N ALA A 392 31.93 9.12 -28.55
CA ALA A 392 33.33 8.75 -28.22
C ALA A 392 33.43 7.31 -27.71
N THR A 393 32.50 6.92 -26.79
CA THR A 393 32.45 5.54 -26.28
C THR A 393 32.11 4.54 -27.38
N GLN A 394 31.20 4.87 -28.30
CA GLN A 394 30.90 4.00 -29.44
C GLN A 394 32.04 3.88 -30.43
N ARG A 395 32.82 4.95 -30.67
CA ARG A 395 34.05 4.89 -31.49
C ARG A 395 35.09 3.99 -30.82
N LEU A 396 35.35 4.21 -29.53
CA LEU A 396 36.27 3.38 -28.77
C LEU A 396 35.84 1.91 -28.76
N ALA A 397 34.57 1.63 -28.59
CA ALA A 397 34.02 0.28 -28.65
C ALA A 397 34.20 -0.36 -30.00
N LYS A 398 34.06 0.37 -31.12
CA LYS A 398 34.34 -0.13 -32.47
C LYS A 398 35.81 -0.44 -32.69
N GLU A 399 36.72 0.37 -32.21
CA GLU A 399 38.17 0.10 -32.27
C GLU A 399 38.52 -1.13 -31.44
N ILE A 400 37.98 -1.25 -30.23
CA ILE A 400 38.18 -2.45 -29.39
C ILE A 400 37.57 -3.70 -30.02
N GLN A 401 36.42 -3.56 -30.74
CA GLN A 401 35.77 -4.67 -31.44
C GLN A 401 36.66 -5.31 -32.51
N HIS A 402 37.59 -4.54 -33.11
CA HIS A 402 38.59 -5.10 -34.05
C HIS A 402 39.58 -6.06 -33.38
N LEU A 403 39.79 -5.91 -32.05
CA LEU A 403 40.61 -6.87 -31.27
C LEU A 403 39.86 -8.18 -31.01
N GLN A 404 38.53 -8.18 -31.11
CA GLN A 404 37.65 -9.35 -30.96
C GLN A 404 37.21 -9.88 -32.33
N SER A 405 38.14 -10.30 -33.13
CA SER A 405 37.89 -10.79 -34.49
C SER A 405 37.22 -12.19 -34.56
N GLY A 406 37.08 -12.88 -33.43
CA GLY A 406 36.53 -14.25 -33.35
C GLY A 406 37.55 -15.32 -33.76
N ASP A 407 38.76 -14.93 -34.20
CA ASP A 407 39.82 -15.87 -34.56
C ASP A 407 40.62 -16.33 -33.32
N PHE A 408 40.45 -17.61 -32.98
CA PHE A 408 41.11 -18.21 -31.82
C PHE A 408 42.64 -18.08 -31.88
N ARG A 409 43.22 -18.08 -33.07
CA ARG A 409 44.68 -17.96 -33.27
C ARG A 409 45.18 -16.60 -32.80
N LEU A 410 44.40 -15.56 -33.04
CA LEU A 410 44.74 -14.19 -32.67
C LEU A 410 44.64 -13.99 -31.14
N TYR A 411 43.69 -14.66 -30.49
CA TYR A 411 43.61 -14.65 -29.03
C TYR A 411 44.79 -15.40 -28.38
N CYS A 412 45.21 -16.53 -28.94
CA CYS A 412 46.45 -17.22 -28.50
C CYS A 412 47.66 -16.31 -28.64
N LEU A 413 47.79 -15.57 -29.75
CA LEU A 413 48.86 -14.61 -29.95
C LEU A 413 48.84 -13.49 -28.89
N TYR A 414 47.69 -12.97 -28.51
CA TYR A 414 47.57 -11.95 -27.44
C TYR A 414 48.03 -12.50 -26.09
N VAL A 415 47.67 -13.74 -25.75
CA VAL A 415 48.11 -14.39 -24.51
C VAL A 415 49.60 -14.56 -24.49
N VAL A 416 50.19 -15.05 -25.61
CA VAL A 416 51.66 -15.23 -25.73
C VAL A 416 52.37 -13.88 -25.66
N ALA A 417 51.90 -12.86 -26.35
CA ALA A 417 52.47 -11.52 -26.32
C ALA A 417 52.45 -10.91 -24.90
N ALA A 418 51.29 -11.04 -24.19
CA ALA A 418 51.16 -10.61 -22.81
C ALA A 418 52.14 -11.33 -21.88
N LEU A 419 52.34 -12.64 -22.08
CA LEU A 419 53.24 -13.43 -21.27
C LEU A 419 54.71 -13.02 -21.53
N VAL A 420 55.08 -12.73 -22.79
CA VAL A 420 56.41 -12.22 -23.14
C VAL A 420 56.68 -10.86 -22.51
N VAL A 421 55.71 -9.93 -22.59
CA VAL A 421 55.80 -8.60 -21.94
C VAL A 421 56.00 -8.75 -20.44
N LEU A 422 55.23 -9.65 -19.80
CA LEU A 422 55.30 -9.89 -18.36
C LEU A 422 56.65 -10.50 -17.96
N LEU A 423 57.20 -11.42 -18.78
CA LEU A 423 58.58 -11.99 -18.58
C LEU A 423 59.65 -10.93 -18.73
N ILE A 424 59.53 -10.03 -19.71
CA ILE A 424 60.48 -8.92 -19.89
C ILE A 424 60.39 -7.96 -18.68
N ALA A 425 59.18 -7.63 -18.20
CA ALA A 425 58.98 -6.76 -17.04
C ALA A 425 59.52 -7.35 -15.72
N ILE A 426 59.61 -8.67 -15.62
CA ILE A 426 60.18 -9.36 -14.44
C ILE A 426 61.73 -9.49 -14.58
N ALA A 427 62.25 -9.49 -15.81
CA ALA A 427 63.68 -9.65 -16.07
C ALA A 427 64.48 -8.32 -16.02
N VAL A 428 63.75 -7.16 -16.00
CA VAL A 428 64.32 -5.82 -15.81
C VAL A 428 64.06 -5.39 -14.36
#